data_e7386f2dbf3d4d5d6f5f010c49c93c75
#
_entry.id   e7386f2dbf3d4d5d6f5f010c49c93c75
#
_cell.length_a   1.000
_cell.length_b   1.000
_cell.length_c   1.000
_cell.angle_alpha   90.00
_cell.angle_beta   90.00
_cell.angle_gamma   90.00
#
_symmetry.space_group_name_H-M   'P 1'
#
loop_
_entity.id
_entity.type
_entity.pdbx_description
1 polymer ?
#
loop_
_entity_poly.entity_id
_entity_poly.type
_entity_poly.pdbx_seq_one_letter_code
_entity_poly.pdbx_strand_id
1 'polypeptide(L)'
;MTRSFVPATLAALAFTTAPCLAQTPTTLEGCAALLVDAARLACYDGLAGRRATGPEQADIAAARAREALDARPATAAVDEGRLFRHEDPLEDALGNAGRGSLLDSRWELARDSKLGIFNFRVYKPVYLMPVFWTSDVNDMPTSANPDNTVASPMGLDSLETKFQLSFKTKAVENLFGDNGDIWMGYTQSSRWQVYNGDQSRPFRETNYEPEVLLVFRNGYSFGGWNGRMAAVGINHQSNGREDPMSRSWNRIMFNIGLDRDNWALMLRPWIRVSDGSDDDNPGMEDYIGRGDATLTYLRGRNEFSLMARHSLRGGDRSRGALQFDWGFPIHESLPMRGRLQVFHGYGESLIDYNHKATYVGLGVSLQEWFAPNPD
;
A
#
# COMPACT_ATOMS: atom_id res chain seq x y z
N MET A 1 -32.90 -57.77 63.81
CA MET A 1 -32.58 -56.34 63.70
C MET A 1 -33.05 -55.87 62.35
N THR A 2 -34.28 -55.43 62.29
CA THR A 2 -34.98 -55.02 61.06
C THR A 2 -35.07 -53.50 61.04
N ARG A 3 -34.48 -52.81 60.09
CA ARG A 3 -34.66 -51.37 59.86
C ARG A 3 -35.64 -51.17 58.77
N SER A 4 -36.76 -50.54 59.10
CA SER A 4 -37.81 -50.09 58.18
C SER A 4 -37.34 -48.91 57.35
N PHE A 5 -37.58 -48.94 56.02
CA PHE A 5 -37.48 -47.82 55.09
C PHE A 5 -38.84 -47.14 54.97
N VAL A 6 -38.87 -45.82 55.15
CA VAL A 6 -40.01 -44.94 54.82
C VAL A 6 -39.77 -44.29 53.49
N PRO A 7 -40.68 -44.33 52.50
CA PRO A 7 -40.52 -43.62 51.26
C PRO A 7 -40.95 -42.13 51.36
N ALA A 8 -40.06 -41.24 51.04
CA ALA A 8 -40.37 -39.82 50.94
C ALA A 8 -40.99 -39.52 49.54
N THR A 9 -42.21 -39.06 49.56
CA THR A 9 -42.94 -38.54 48.39
C THR A 9 -42.44 -37.13 48.02
N LEU A 10 -41.79 -36.96 46.84
CA LEU A 10 -41.45 -35.67 46.27
C LEU A 10 -42.69 -35.11 45.57
N ALA A 11 -43.21 -33.98 46.05
CA ALA A 11 -44.22 -33.19 45.35
C ALA A 11 -43.51 -32.30 44.33
N ALA A 12 -43.74 -32.52 43.03
CA ALA A 12 -43.28 -31.66 41.95
C ALA A 12 -44.16 -30.43 41.84
N LEU A 13 -43.65 -29.25 42.21
CA LEU A 13 -44.26 -27.96 41.87
C LEU A 13 -43.94 -27.64 40.40
N ALA A 14 -44.92 -27.70 39.53
CA ALA A 14 -44.85 -27.20 38.17
C ALA A 14 -44.97 -25.65 38.16
N PHE A 15 -43.82 -24.97 37.95
CA PHE A 15 -43.82 -23.55 37.61
C PHE A 15 -44.20 -23.40 36.17
N THR A 16 -45.40 -22.91 35.85
CA THR A 16 -45.79 -22.40 34.54
C THR A 16 -45.18 -21.02 34.36
N THR A 17 -44.05 -20.93 33.63
CA THR A 17 -43.53 -19.65 33.17
C THR A 17 -44.37 -19.18 31.99
N ALA A 18 -45.20 -18.17 32.19
CA ALA A 18 -45.82 -17.43 31.07
C ALA A 18 -44.71 -16.77 30.25
N PRO A 19 -44.76 -16.82 28.89
CA PRO A 19 -43.79 -16.10 28.09
C PRO A 19 -44.06 -14.59 28.27
N CYS A 20 -43.10 -13.91 28.90
CA CYS A 20 -43.07 -12.44 28.91
C CYS A 20 -42.77 -12.00 27.46
N LEU A 21 -43.76 -11.51 26.78
CA LEU A 21 -43.59 -10.84 25.48
C LEU A 21 -42.80 -9.55 25.75
N ALA A 22 -41.47 -9.65 25.64
CA ALA A 22 -40.58 -8.50 25.70
C ALA A 22 -40.98 -7.55 24.53
N GLN A 23 -41.55 -6.40 24.88
CA GLN A 23 -41.82 -5.36 23.87
C GLN A 23 -40.50 -4.93 23.26
N THR A 24 -40.43 -4.98 21.94
CA THR A 24 -39.24 -4.49 21.18
C THR A 24 -39.11 -2.99 21.43
N PRO A 25 -37.95 -2.50 21.87
CA PRO A 25 -37.78 -1.06 22.08
C PRO A 25 -38.00 -0.28 20.79
N THR A 26 -38.65 0.86 20.89
CA THR A 26 -38.97 1.74 19.75
C THR A 26 -38.09 2.98 19.69
N THR A 27 -37.04 3.03 20.50
CA THR A 27 -36.04 4.13 20.55
C THR A 27 -34.62 3.62 20.47
N LEU A 28 -33.70 4.45 19.97
CA LEU A 28 -32.28 4.14 19.88
C LEU A 28 -31.70 3.82 21.26
N GLU A 29 -32.11 4.54 22.31
CA GLU A 29 -31.66 4.31 23.69
C GLU A 29 -32.16 2.96 24.22
N GLY A 30 -33.39 2.60 23.89
CA GLY A 30 -33.95 1.29 24.25
C GLY A 30 -33.22 0.13 23.55
N CYS A 31 -32.82 0.31 22.29
CA CYS A 31 -31.98 -0.67 21.61
C CYS A 31 -30.59 -0.77 22.22
N ALA A 32 -29.98 0.34 22.63
CA ALA A 32 -28.65 0.35 23.26
C ALA A 32 -28.64 -0.40 24.61
N ALA A 33 -29.75 -0.44 25.32
CA ALA A 33 -29.89 -1.15 26.60
C ALA A 33 -29.94 -2.69 26.48
N LEU A 34 -30.08 -3.24 25.26
CA LEU A 34 -30.10 -4.69 25.05
C LEU A 34 -28.70 -5.30 25.23
N LEU A 35 -28.59 -6.28 26.12
CA LEU A 35 -27.33 -6.92 26.48
C LEU A 35 -26.83 -7.92 25.44
N VAL A 36 -27.71 -8.44 24.58
CA VAL A 36 -27.37 -9.41 23.55
C VAL A 36 -27.14 -8.69 22.22
N ASP A 37 -25.94 -8.78 21.68
CA ASP A 37 -25.54 -8.07 20.46
C ASP A 37 -26.45 -8.32 19.24
N ALA A 38 -26.85 -9.57 19.01
CA ALA A 38 -27.76 -9.93 17.94
C ALA A 38 -29.17 -9.27 18.10
N ALA A 39 -29.66 -9.20 19.32
CA ALA A 39 -30.96 -8.55 19.61
C ALA A 39 -30.84 -7.03 19.48
N ARG A 40 -29.72 -6.45 19.90
CA ARG A 40 -29.41 -5.02 19.76
C ARG A 40 -29.32 -4.63 18.30
N LEU A 41 -28.61 -5.41 17.47
CA LEU A 41 -28.50 -5.18 16.03
C LEU A 41 -29.86 -5.26 15.33
N ALA A 42 -30.65 -6.31 15.61
CA ALA A 42 -31.98 -6.46 15.05
C ALA A 42 -32.94 -5.32 15.44
N CYS A 43 -32.78 -4.75 16.64
CA CYS A 43 -33.52 -3.60 17.10
C CYS A 43 -33.15 -2.34 16.30
N TYR A 44 -31.87 -2.06 16.08
CA TYR A 44 -31.41 -0.94 15.26
C TYR A 44 -31.83 -1.08 13.79
N ASP A 45 -31.73 -2.29 13.22
CA ASP A 45 -32.16 -2.57 11.84
C ASP A 45 -33.67 -2.33 11.68
N GLY A 46 -34.48 -2.71 12.70
CA GLY A 46 -35.92 -2.45 12.72
C GLY A 46 -36.25 -0.95 12.76
N LEU A 47 -35.53 -0.16 13.58
CA LEU A 47 -35.70 1.29 13.65
C LEU A 47 -35.25 2.00 12.36
N ALA A 48 -34.20 1.51 11.72
CA ALA A 48 -33.69 2.02 10.44
C ALA A 48 -34.53 1.59 9.23
N GLY A 49 -35.59 0.80 9.43
CA GLY A 49 -36.40 0.25 8.34
C GLY A 49 -35.67 -0.79 7.49
N ARG A 50 -34.51 -1.28 7.94
CA ARG A 50 -33.73 -2.27 7.25
C ARG A 50 -34.34 -3.65 7.46
N ARG A 51 -34.89 -4.22 6.39
CA ARG A 51 -35.34 -5.63 6.42
C ARG A 51 -34.12 -6.53 6.17
N ALA A 52 -33.88 -7.48 7.04
CA ALA A 52 -32.92 -8.54 6.78
C ALA A 52 -33.34 -9.26 5.48
N THR A 53 -32.51 -9.14 4.45
CA THR A 53 -32.69 -9.95 3.23
C THR A 53 -32.38 -11.40 3.60
N GLY A 54 -33.34 -12.31 3.32
CA GLY A 54 -33.08 -13.73 3.51
C GLY A 54 -31.90 -14.19 2.65
N PRO A 55 -31.19 -15.28 3.02
CA PRO A 55 -30.05 -15.80 2.27
C PRO A 55 -30.32 -15.93 0.78
N GLU A 56 -31.49 -16.40 0.39
CA GLU A 56 -31.92 -16.56 -1.01
C GLU A 56 -31.99 -15.22 -1.77
N GLN A 57 -32.46 -14.15 -1.12
CA GLN A 57 -32.50 -12.82 -1.74
C GLN A 57 -31.09 -12.19 -1.86
N ALA A 58 -30.21 -12.48 -0.90
CA ALA A 58 -28.82 -12.05 -0.96
C ALA A 58 -28.09 -12.78 -2.12
N ASP A 59 -28.32 -14.08 -2.30
CA ASP A 59 -27.76 -14.86 -3.40
C ASP A 59 -28.26 -14.39 -4.77
N ILE A 60 -29.54 -14.08 -4.90
CA ILE A 60 -30.12 -13.52 -6.13
C ILE A 60 -29.52 -12.13 -6.43
N ALA A 61 -29.32 -11.28 -5.41
CA ALA A 61 -28.70 -9.98 -5.59
C ALA A 61 -27.22 -10.12 -6.00
N ALA A 62 -26.49 -11.05 -5.40
CA ALA A 62 -25.10 -11.36 -5.75
C ALA A 62 -24.98 -11.92 -7.18
N ALA A 63 -25.90 -12.80 -7.59
CA ALA A 63 -25.92 -13.34 -8.96
C ALA A 63 -26.18 -12.25 -10.00
N ARG A 64 -27.14 -11.36 -9.75
CA ARG A 64 -27.43 -10.22 -10.63
C ARG A 64 -26.27 -9.23 -10.71
N ALA A 65 -25.57 -8.98 -9.60
CA ALA A 65 -24.38 -8.14 -9.58
C ALA A 65 -23.23 -8.73 -10.40
N ARG A 66 -23.05 -10.04 -10.34
CA ARG A 66 -22.06 -10.75 -11.17
C ARG A 66 -22.40 -10.70 -12.66
N GLU A 67 -23.64 -10.99 -13.02
CA GLU A 67 -24.11 -10.92 -14.41
C GLU A 67 -23.98 -9.50 -14.99
N ALA A 68 -24.27 -8.48 -14.20
CA ALA A 68 -24.09 -7.09 -14.59
C ALA A 68 -22.61 -6.69 -14.73
N LEU A 69 -21.71 -7.27 -13.91
CA LEU A 69 -20.27 -7.10 -14.03
C LEU A 69 -19.72 -7.77 -15.30
N ASP A 70 -20.20 -8.95 -15.63
CA ASP A 70 -19.76 -9.70 -16.82
C ASP A 70 -20.29 -9.10 -18.14
N ALA A 71 -21.40 -8.35 -18.10
CA ALA A 71 -21.99 -7.67 -19.24
C ALA A 71 -21.34 -6.32 -19.59
N ARG A 72 -20.41 -5.81 -18.77
CA ARG A 72 -19.76 -4.52 -19.00
C ARG A 72 -18.62 -4.61 -20.02
N PRO A 73 -18.54 -3.70 -21.01
CA PRO A 73 -17.37 -3.62 -21.87
C PRO A 73 -16.14 -3.19 -21.09
N ALA A 74 -15.01 -3.84 -21.35
CA ALA A 74 -13.74 -3.69 -20.61
C ALA A 74 -13.04 -2.32 -20.73
N THR A 75 -13.59 -1.37 -21.46
CA THR A 75 -13.01 -0.05 -21.70
C THR A 75 -14.07 1.04 -21.54
N ALA A 76 -14.09 1.73 -20.42
CA ALA A 76 -14.69 3.05 -20.38
C ALA A 76 -13.83 3.98 -21.26
N ALA A 77 -14.39 4.54 -22.33
CA ALA A 77 -13.72 5.51 -23.18
C ALA A 77 -13.23 6.68 -22.32
N VAL A 78 -11.95 7.03 -22.45
CA VAL A 78 -11.39 8.21 -21.81
C VAL A 78 -11.99 9.43 -22.52
N ASP A 79 -12.63 10.30 -21.76
CA ASP A 79 -13.15 11.57 -22.28
C ASP A 79 -11.97 12.49 -22.60
N GLU A 80 -11.61 12.56 -23.89
CA GLU A 80 -10.46 13.32 -24.39
C GLU A 80 -10.72 14.82 -24.15
N GLY A 81 -9.85 15.44 -23.36
CA GLY A 81 -9.80 16.90 -23.20
C GLY A 81 -10.21 17.48 -21.85
N ARG A 82 -10.58 16.68 -20.87
CA ARG A 82 -10.88 17.15 -19.51
C ARG A 82 -9.78 16.78 -18.54
N LEU A 83 -9.26 17.75 -17.81
CA LEU A 83 -8.25 17.54 -16.77
C LEU A 83 -8.83 16.79 -15.55
N PHE A 84 -10.11 17.06 -15.24
CA PHE A 84 -10.87 16.39 -14.18
C PHE A 84 -12.13 15.79 -14.78
N ARG A 85 -12.39 14.53 -14.51
CA ARG A 85 -13.54 13.80 -15.02
C ARG A 85 -14.67 13.85 -14.00
N HIS A 86 -15.85 14.34 -14.40
CA HIS A 86 -17.11 14.12 -13.71
C HIS A 86 -17.79 12.89 -14.32
N GLU A 87 -18.02 11.88 -13.52
CA GLU A 87 -18.70 10.66 -13.95
C GLU A 87 -20.20 10.74 -13.64
N ASP A 88 -21.02 10.17 -14.53
CA ASP A 88 -22.47 10.19 -14.38
C ASP A 88 -22.88 9.19 -13.28
N PRO A 89 -23.70 9.59 -12.27
CA PRO A 89 -24.06 8.73 -11.15
C PRO A 89 -24.75 7.40 -11.52
N LEU A 90 -25.32 7.30 -12.71
CA LEU A 90 -26.02 6.11 -13.21
C LEU A 90 -25.08 5.06 -13.83
N GLU A 91 -23.93 5.45 -14.34
CA GLU A 91 -22.92 4.51 -14.85
C GLU A 91 -22.08 3.88 -13.75
N ASP A 92 -22.11 4.45 -12.54
CA ASP A 92 -21.25 4.10 -11.42
C ASP A 92 -21.75 2.93 -10.54
N ALA A 93 -22.97 2.48 -10.73
CA ALA A 93 -23.64 1.56 -9.81
C ALA A 93 -23.14 0.10 -9.84
N LEU A 94 -22.25 -0.24 -10.77
CA LEU A 94 -21.81 -1.59 -10.99
C LEU A 94 -20.31 -1.69 -10.74
N GLY A 95 -19.94 -1.71 -9.46
CA GLY A 95 -18.58 -1.68 -8.95
C GLY A 95 -17.51 -2.34 -9.83
N ASN A 96 -16.51 -1.55 -10.17
CA ASN A 96 -15.36 -1.93 -10.97
C ASN A 96 -14.14 -2.25 -10.10
N ALA A 97 -14.34 -2.71 -8.88
CA ALA A 97 -13.25 -3.04 -7.97
C ALA A 97 -12.26 -4.01 -8.66
N GLY A 98 -11.10 -3.47 -9.06
CA GLY A 98 -10.07 -4.21 -9.80
C GLY A 98 -10.27 -4.28 -11.32
N ARG A 99 -11.31 -3.64 -11.86
CA ARG A 99 -11.49 -3.43 -13.31
C ARG A 99 -11.22 -1.96 -13.61
N GLY A 100 -10.61 -1.69 -14.73
CA GLY A 100 -10.22 -0.36 -15.14
C GLY A 100 -8.77 -0.33 -15.54
N SER A 101 -8.20 0.86 -15.66
CA SER A 101 -6.80 0.99 -16.00
C SER A 101 -5.90 0.54 -14.85
N LEU A 102 -4.62 0.29 -15.15
CA LEU A 102 -3.65 -0.13 -14.15
C LEU A 102 -3.57 0.82 -12.94
N LEU A 103 -3.61 2.13 -13.20
CA LEU A 103 -3.55 3.13 -12.15
C LEU A 103 -4.86 3.28 -11.40
N ASP A 104 -5.98 3.09 -12.07
CA ASP A 104 -7.29 3.14 -11.44
C ASP A 104 -7.47 2.00 -10.42
N SER A 105 -7.15 0.77 -10.82
CA SER A 105 -7.20 -0.39 -9.93
C SER A 105 -6.29 -0.24 -8.71
N ARG A 106 -5.17 0.48 -8.85
CA ARG A 106 -4.18 0.68 -7.79
C ARG A 106 -4.50 1.85 -6.86
N TRP A 107 -5.17 2.90 -7.37
CA TRP A 107 -5.42 4.14 -6.65
C TRP A 107 -6.91 4.42 -6.41
N GLU A 108 -7.78 3.55 -6.87
CA GLU A 108 -9.25 3.69 -6.71
C GLU A 108 -9.71 5.06 -7.19
N LEU A 109 -9.33 5.43 -8.43
CA LEU A 109 -9.55 6.76 -8.97
C LEU A 109 -10.98 6.96 -9.45
N ALA A 110 -11.56 5.97 -10.12
CA ALA A 110 -12.95 6.01 -10.55
C ALA A 110 -13.88 5.81 -9.35
N ARG A 111 -15.09 6.37 -9.45
CA ARG A 111 -16.06 6.29 -8.36
C ARG A 111 -16.46 4.85 -8.03
N ASP A 112 -16.57 4.01 -9.04
CA ASP A 112 -16.93 2.61 -8.94
C ASP A 112 -15.75 1.69 -8.55
N SER A 113 -14.53 2.19 -8.56
CA SER A 113 -13.35 1.48 -8.05
C SER A 113 -13.07 1.76 -6.57
N LYS A 114 -13.78 2.72 -5.95
CA LYS A 114 -13.56 3.12 -4.57
C LYS A 114 -14.08 2.07 -3.59
N LEU A 115 -13.20 1.63 -2.69
CA LEU A 115 -13.49 0.58 -1.71
C LEU A 115 -13.70 1.12 -0.29
N GLY A 116 -13.83 2.45 -0.16
CA GLY A 116 -14.03 3.13 1.10
C GLY A 116 -12.74 3.43 1.87
N ILE A 117 -12.91 4.12 2.99
CA ILE A 117 -11.83 4.59 3.86
C ILE A 117 -11.34 3.47 4.80
N PHE A 118 -10.10 3.62 5.31
CA PHE A 118 -9.42 2.71 6.25
C PHE A 118 -9.29 1.25 5.79
N ASN A 119 -9.39 1.00 4.49
CA ASN A 119 -9.04 -0.28 3.89
C ASN A 119 -7.57 -0.28 3.50
N PHE A 120 -6.81 -1.27 3.98
CA PHE A 120 -5.39 -1.38 3.66
C PHE A 120 -5.16 -1.95 2.27
N ARG A 121 -4.23 -1.34 1.54
CA ARG A 121 -3.79 -1.73 0.20
C ARG A 121 -2.27 -1.84 0.16
N VAL A 122 -1.77 -2.70 -0.70
CA VAL A 122 -0.35 -2.70 -1.05
C VAL A 122 -0.03 -1.36 -1.72
N TYR A 123 1.05 -0.71 -1.28
CA TYR A 123 1.46 0.61 -1.79
C TYR A 123 2.67 0.51 -2.71
N LYS A 124 3.85 0.26 -2.18
CA LYS A 124 5.06 -0.08 -2.92
C LYS A 124 5.28 -1.58 -2.87
N PRO A 125 6.21 -2.15 -3.65
CA PRO A 125 6.48 -3.58 -3.65
C PRO A 125 6.65 -4.17 -2.23
N VAL A 126 5.93 -5.25 -1.94
CA VAL A 126 6.12 -6.05 -0.72
C VAL A 126 6.90 -7.29 -1.10
N TYR A 127 8.12 -7.41 -0.58
CA TYR A 127 9.03 -8.49 -0.96
C TYR A 127 9.93 -8.94 0.18
N LEU A 128 10.44 -10.15 0.02
CA LEU A 128 11.56 -10.73 0.77
C LEU A 128 12.58 -11.27 -0.23
N MET A 129 13.80 -10.76 -0.18
CA MET A 129 14.95 -11.21 -0.96
C MET A 129 15.99 -11.81 -0.02
N PRO A 130 16.00 -13.14 0.17
CA PRO A 130 17.02 -13.80 0.97
C PRO A 130 18.42 -13.54 0.42
N VAL A 131 18.57 -13.43 -0.89
CA VAL A 131 19.83 -13.11 -1.55
C VAL A 131 19.76 -11.66 -2.03
N PHE A 132 20.54 -10.79 -1.40
CA PHE A 132 20.74 -9.40 -1.80
C PHE A 132 22.22 -9.07 -1.68
N TRP A 133 22.88 -9.01 -2.83
CA TRP A 133 24.33 -8.86 -2.96
C TRP A 133 24.69 -7.45 -3.43
N THR A 134 25.81 -6.92 -2.92
CA THR A 134 26.41 -5.66 -3.38
C THR A 134 27.79 -5.86 -3.96
N SER A 135 28.12 -5.08 -4.99
CA SER A 135 29.46 -5.05 -5.61
C SER A 135 30.50 -4.30 -4.77
N ASP A 136 30.04 -3.44 -3.87
CA ASP A 136 30.88 -2.59 -3.03
C ASP A 136 30.14 -2.30 -1.72
N VAL A 137 30.77 -2.68 -0.61
CA VAL A 137 30.19 -2.57 0.74
C VAL A 137 30.54 -1.21 1.32
N ASN A 138 29.54 -0.44 1.75
CA ASN A 138 29.72 0.81 2.48
C ASN A 138 30.00 0.52 3.95
N ASP A 139 31.22 0.11 4.26
CA ASP A 139 31.59 -0.33 5.61
C ASP A 139 31.89 0.85 6.56
N MET A 140 32.11 2.03 6.02
CA MET A 140 32.28 3.31 6.76
C MET A 140 31.44 4.41 6.12
N PRO A 141 30.12 4.44 6.36
CA PRO A 141 29.23 5.46 5.79
C PRO A 141 29.65 6.86 6.21
N THR A 142 29.60 7.79 5.27
CA THR A 142 29.95 9.20 5.48
C THR A 142 28.77 10.13 5.26
N SER A 143 28.88 11.33 5.78
CA SER A 143 27.99 12.45 5.49
C SER A 143 28.80 13.73 5.29
N ALA A 144 28.22 14.74 4.66
CA ALA A 144 28.77 16.09 4.66
C ALA A 144 28.74 16.74 6.04
N ASN A 145 27.88 16.25 6.94
CA ASN A 145 27.92 16.54 8.36
C ASN A 145 28.97 15.62 9.04
N PRO A 146 30.07 16.13 9.62
CA PRO A 146 31.10 15.30 10.23
C PRO A 146 30.61 14.41 11.38
N ASP A 147 29.60 14.89 12.14
CA ASP A 147 29.02 14.14 13.27
C ASP A 147 28.28 12.87 12.79
N ASN A 148 27.91 12.84 11.52
CA ASN A 148 27.22 11.71 10.88
C ASN A 148 28.18 10.88 9.98
N THR A 149 29.45 10.79 10.33
CA THR A 149 30.48 10.01 9.63
C THR A 149 31.01 8.91 10.52
N VAL A 150 30.89 7.65 10.04
CA VAL A 150 31.38 6.47 10.77
C VAL A 150 32.90 6.40 10.68
N ALA A 151 33.57 6.35 11.84
CA ALA A 151 35.02 6.44 11.95
C ALA A 151 35.78 5.11 11.87
N SER A 152 35.06 3.98 11.98
CA SER A 152 35.64 2.63 11.98
C SER A 152 34.82 1.67 11.15
N PRO A 153 35.44 0.68 10.48
CA PRO A 153 34.72 -0.33 9.74
C PRO A 153 33.70 -1.07 10.60
N MET A 154 32.52 -1.29 10.07
CA MET A 154 31.43 -2.02 10.72
C MET A 154 31.55 -3.54 10.54
N GLY A 155 32.43 -4.01 9.65
CA GLY A 155 32.63 -5.42 9.37
C GLY A 155 31.47 -6.06 8.63
N LEU A 156 30.93 -5.39 7.62
CA LEU A 156 29.75 -5.82 6.87
C LEU A 156 30.09 -6.78 5.75
N ASP A 157 29.23 -7.79 5.54
CA ASP A 157 29.30 -8.69 4.40
C ASP A 157 28.61 -8.08 3.16
N SER A 158 29.08 -8.49 1.97
CA SER A 158 28.47 -8.11 0.70
C SER A 158 27.14 -8.81 0.41
N LEU A 159 26.82 -9.88 1.13
CA LEU A 159 25.58 -10.64 1.00
C LEU A 159 24.71 -10.44 2.24
N GLU A 160 23.49 -9.99 2.03
CA GLU A 160 22.52 -9.78 3.09
C GLU A 160 21.10 -10.20 2.64
N THR A 161 20.14 -10.15 3.53
CA THR A 161 18.71 -10.29 3.22
C THR A 161 18.09 -8.91 3.18
N LYS A 162 17.31 -8.61 2.13
CA LYS A 162 16.52 -7.37 2.04
C LYS A 162 15.02 -7.70 2.03
N PHE A 163 14.24 -6.96 2.80
CA PHE A 163 12.78 -7.05 2.71
C PHE A 163 12.11 -5.69 2.80
N GLN A 164 10.93 -5.60 2.24
CA GLN A 164 10.11 -4.39 2.25
C GLN A 164 8.66 -4.72 2.57
N LEU A 165 8.10 -3.96 3.50
CA LEU A 165 6.68 -3.92 3.79
C LEU A 165 6.16 -2.54 3.37
N SER A 166 5.05 -2.50 2.65
CA SER A 166 4.47 -1.24 2.23
C SER A 166 2.96 -1.36 2.07
N PHE A 167 2.26 -0.42 2.66
CA PHE A 167 0.81 -0.33 2.58
C PHE A 167 0.36 1.11 2.54
N LYS A 168 -0.85 1.31 2.06
CA LYS A 168 -1.55 2.59 2.12
C LYS A 168 -3.00 2.37 2.49
N THR A 169 -3.62 3.40 3.03
CA THR A 169 -5.06 3.45 3.30
C THR A 169 -5.61 4.83 2.95
N LYS A 170 -6.84 4.87 2.52
CA LYS A 170 -7.54 6.12 2.26
C LYS A 170 -8.14 6.63 3.58
N ALA A 171 -7.79 7.86 3.96
CA ALA A 171 -8.32 8.50 5.16
C ALA A 171 -9.56 9.35 4.87
N VAL A 172 -9.61 9.97 3.68
CA VAL A 172 -10.75 10.80 3.23
C VAL A 172 -11.00 10.51 1.77
N GLU A 173 -12.25 10.41 1.39
CA GLU A 173 -12.70 10.34 -0.01
C GLU A 173 -13.45 11.60 -0.42
N ASN A 174 -13.28 11.98 -1.69
CA ASN A 174 -14.10 12.99 -2.34
C ASN A 174 -14.11 14.35 -1.60
N LEU A 175 -12.93 14.81 -1.17
CA LEU A 175 -12.79 16.08 -0.43
C LEU A 175 -13.32 17.29 -1.22
N PHE A 176 -13.31 17.23 -2.55
CA PHE A 176 -13.76 18.29 -3.46
C PHE A 176 -14.90 17.79 -4.37
N GLY A 177 -15.99 17.36 -3.76
CA GLY A 177 -17.17 16.85 -4.48
C GLY A 177 -17.04 15.37 -4.82
N ASP A 178 -16.61 15.04 -6.04
CA ASP A 178 -16.38 13.65 -6.48
C ASP A 178 -14.90 13.32 -6.71
N ASN A 179 -13.99 14.19 -6.27
CA ASN A 179 -12.56 14.09 -6.48
C ASN A 179 -11.77 14.55 -5.25
N GLY A 180 -10.49 14.22 -5.20
CA GLY A 180 -9.58 14.59 -4.10
C GLY A 180 -9.70 13.63 -2.93
N ASP A 181 -8.86 12.57 -2.94
CA ASP A 181 -8.79 11.58 -1.88
C ASP A 181 -7.49 11.77 -1.08
N ILE A 182 -7.58 11.72 0.25
CA ILE A 182 -6.40 11.75 1.12
C ILE A 182 -6.00 10.31 1.42
N TRP A 183 -4.78 9.97 1.02
CA TRP A 183 -4.15 8.69 1.28
C TRP A 183 -3.02 8.83 2.29
N MET A 184 -2.93 7.88 3.20
CA MET A 184 -1.82 7.70 4.11
C MET A 184 -1.03 6.46 3.67
N GLY A 185 0.25 6.63 3.45
CA GLY A 185 1.17 5.56 3.04
C GLY A 185 2.24 5.32 4.09
N TYR A 186 2.69 4.08 4.19
CA TYR A 186 3.83 3.71 5.01
C TYR A 186 4.65 2.66 4.28
N THR A 187 5.97 2.88 4.25
CA THR A 187 6.93 1.91 3.72
C THR A 187 8.05 1.71 4.70
N GLN A 188 8.40 0.46 4.93
CA GLN A 188 9.59 0.07 5.69
C GLN A 188 10.41 -0.86 4.83
N SER A 189 11.70 -0.57 4.66
CA SER A 189 12.62 -1.48 3.99
C SER A 189 13.87 -1.73 4.84
N SER A 190 14.19 -3.00 5.04
CA SER A 190 15.25 -3.43 5.95
C SER A 190 16.31 -4.25 5.21
N ARG A 191 17.58 -4.08 5.62
CA ARG A 191 18.74 -4.86 5.19
C ARG A 191 19.29 -5.56 6.41
N TRP A 192 19.34 -6.87 6.34
CA TRP A 192 19.67 -7.73 7.45
C TRP A 192 20.89 -8.58 7.10
N GLN A 193 21.95 -8.40 7.83
CA GLN A 193 23.22 -9.16 7.71
C GLN A 193 23.07 -10.60 8.27
N VAL A 194 22.03 -11.31 7.83
CA VAL A 194 21.62 -12.62 8.38
C VAL A 194 22.73 -13.67 8.28
N TYR A 195 23.62 -13.52 7.31
CA TYR A 195 24.75 -14.43 7.06
C TYR A 195 26.02 -14.06 7.83
N ASN A 196 26.11 -12.82 8.34
CA ASN A 196 27.27 -12.30 9.06
C ASN A 196 27.27 -12.79 10.52
N GLY A 197 27.87 -13.96 10.74
CA GLY A 197 27.99 -14.58 12.06
C GLY A 197 28.90 -13.82 13.01
N ASP A 198 29.96 -13.21 12.50
CA ASP A 198 31.00 -12.52 13.27
C ASP A 198 30.43 -11.24 13.93
N GLN A 199 29.45 -10.59 13.30
CA GLN A 199 28.76 -9.40 13.83
C GLN A 199 27.43 -9.74 14.52
N SER A 200 27.17 -11.00 14.88
CA SER A 200 25.91 -11.43 15.51
C SER A 200 24.66 -11.14 14.69
N ARG A 201 24.77 -11.10 13.37
CA ARG A 201 23.67 -10.95 12.40
C ARG A 201 22.80 -9.69 12.62
N PRO A 202 23.38 -8.47 12.61
CA PRO A 202 22.61 -7.25 12.89
C PRO A 202 21.73 -6.86 11.71
N PHE A 203 20.69 -6.06 11.97
CA PHE A 203 20.09 -5.23 10.94
C PHE A 203 21.07 -4.10 10.60
N ARG A 204 21.56 -4.07 9.35
CA ARG A 204 22.47 -3.03 8.88
C ARG A 204 21.75 -1.70 8.75
N GLU A 205 20.57 -1.73 8.18
CA GLU A 205 19.78 -0.54 7.90
C GLU A 205 18.27 -0.87 7.87
N THR A 206 17.46 0.01 8.42
CA THR A 206 16.01 0.01 8.22
C THR A 206 15.57 1.43 7.91
N ASN A 207 14.89 1.61 6.78
CA ASN A 207 14.35 2.90 6.38
C ASN A 207 12.83 2.90 6.61
N TYR A 208 12.35 3.92 7.27
CA TYR A 208 10.94 4.19 7.57
C TYR A 208 10.47 5.37 6.72
N GLU A 209 9.36 5.21 6.03
CA GLU A 209 8.87 6.23 5.08
C GLU A 209 7.35 6.40 5.20
N PRO A 210 6.85 7.17 6.19
CA PRO A 210 5.47 7.63 6.23
C PRO A 210 5.23 8.76 5.22
N GLU A 211 4.06 8.76 4.59
CA GLU A 211 3.64 9.78 3.64
C GLU A 211 2.13 10.05 3.70
N VAL A 212 1.75 11.28 3.39
CA VAL A 212 0.35 11.69 3.21
C VAL A 212 0.23 12.34 1.85
N LEU A 213 -0.72 11.88 1.05
CA LEU A 213 -0.93 12.29 -0.33
C LEU A 213 -2.37 12.76 -0.53
N LEU A 214 -2.56 13.93 -1.11
CA LEU A 214 -3.82 14.37 -1.68
C LEU A 214 -3.80 14.00 -3.18
N VAL A 215 -4.64 13.04 -3.54
CA VAL A 215 -4.69 12.42 -4.87
C VAL A 215 -5.92 12.90 -5.62
N PHE A 216 -5.70 13.38 -6.84
CA PHE A 216 -6.76 13.79 -7.76
C PHE A 216 -6.80 12.83 -8.95
N ARG A 217 -8.00 12.37 -9.27
CA ARG A 217 -8.30 11.75 -10.55
C ARG A 217 -8.25 12.81 -11.64
N ASN A 218 -7.67 12.48 -12.77
CA ASN A 218 -7.75 13.29 -13.97
C ASN A 218 -7.98 12.42 -15.20
N GLY A 219 -8.35 13.07 -16.33
CA GLY A 219 -8.70 12.36 -17.56
C GLY A 219 -8.30 13.20 -18.77
N TYR A 220 -7.02 13.12 -19.14
CA TYR A 220 -6.52 13.71 -20.38
C TYR A 220 -5.71 12.66 -21.13
N SER A 221 -5.57 12.85 -22.44
CA SER A 221 -4.72 11.99 -23.28
C SER A 221 -3.65 12.82 -23.98
N PHE A 222 -2.43 12.30 -23.99
CA PHE A 222 -1.32 12.92 -24.68
C PHE A 222 -0.38 11.85 -25.25
N GLY A 223 -0.13 11.90 -26.57
CA GLY A 223 0.79 10.95 -27.22
C GLY A 223 0.40 9.48 -27.08
N GLY A 224 -0.89 9.18 -26.93
CA GLY A 224 -1.41 7.82 -26.71
C GLY A 224 -1.31 7.33 -25.26
N TRP A 225 -0.90 8.19 -24.32
CA TRP A 225 -0.95 7.94 -22.88
C TRP A 225 -2.13 8.65 -22.25
N ASN A 226 -2.76 8.00 -21.30
CA ASN A 226 -3.87 8.56 -20.54
C ASN A 226 -3.37 9.05 -19.20
N GLY A 227 -3.54 10.35 -18.92
CA GLY A 227 -3.30 10.92 -17.60
C GLY A 227 -4.43 10.50 -16.67
N ARG A 228 -4.11 9.75 -15.61
CA ARG A 228 -5.09 9.20 -14.67
C ARG A 228 -5.11 9.90 -13.34
N MET A 229 -3.94 10.31 -12.86
CA MET A 229 -3.84 10.93 -11.54
C MET A 229 -2.79 12.02 -11.49
N ALA A 230 -3.03 12.95 -10.58
CA ALA A 230 -2.03 13.85 -10.04
C ALA A 230 -2.14 13.85 -8.51
N ALA A 231 -1.02 13.95 -7.81
CA ALA A 231 -1.06 14.05 -6.37
C ALA A 231 0.02 15.00 -5.86
N VAL A 232 -0.25 15.60 -4.70
CA VAL A 232 0.72 16.34 -3.91
C VAL A 232 0.69 15.81 -2.48
N GLY A 233 1.84 15.75 -1.83
CA GLY A 233 1.89 15.26 -0.47
C GLY A 233 3.19 15.58 0.24
N ILE A 234 3.25 15.16 1.48
CA ILE A 234 4.41 15.23 2.35
C ILE A 234 4.93 13.83 2.61
N ASN A 235 6.23 13.72 2.63
CA ASN A 235 6.94 12.46 2.84
C ASN A 235 8.08 12.70 3.81
N HIS A 236 8.13 11.92 4.87
CA HIS A 236 9.28 11.82 5.76
C HIS A 236 9.99 10.49 5.50
N GLN A 237 11.31 10.49 5.51
CA GLN A 237 12.07 9.25 5.46
C GLN A 237 13.24 9.35 6.44
N SER A 238 13.39 8.33 7.29
CA SER A 238 14.46 8.24 8.29
C SER A 238 14.88 6.79 8.50
N ASN A 239 16.08 6.61 9.03
CA ASN A 239 16.56 5.27 9.41
C ASN A 239 16.42 4.97 10.91
N GLY A 240 15.98 5.95 11.73
CA GLY A 240 15.77 5.75 13.15
C GLY A 240 17.04 5.37 13.93
N ARG A 241 18.21 5.72 13.40
CA ARG A 241 19.50 5.45 14.04
C ARG A 241 19.97 6.69 14.80
N GLU A 242 20.85 6.46 15.77
CA GLU A 242 21.60 7.52 16.45
C GLU A 242 22.86 7.87 15.65
N ASP A 243 23.46 9.03 15.96
CA ASP A 243 24.74 9.43 15.41
C ASP A 243 25.83 8.41 15.73
N PRO A 244 26.76 8.17 14.81
CA PRO A 244 26.96 8.87 13.53
C PRO A 244 26.19 8.25 12.34
N MET A 245 25.23 7.34 12.59
CA MET A 245 24.51 6.62 11.54
C MET A 245 23.14 7.21 11.22
N SER A 246 22.73 8.27 11.93
CA SER A 246 21.45 8.95 11.69
C SER A 246 21.35 9.49 10.26
N ARG A 247 20.24 9.21 9.58
CA ARG A 247 19.89 9.78 8.27
C ARG A 247 18.40 10.03 8.22
N SER A 248 18.05 11.23 7.79
CA SER A 248 16.64 11.61 7.60
C SER A 248 16.48 12.72 6.56
N TRP A 249 15.32 12.84 6.00
CA TRP A 249 14.91 14.00 5.21
C TRP A 249 13.39 14.10 5.07
N ASN A 250 12.94 15.32 4.81
CA ASN A 250 11.55 15.66 4.57
C ASN A 250 11.38 16.17 3.15
N ARG A 251 10.28 15.79 2.49
CA ARG A 251 10.02 16.14 1.08
C ARG A 251 8.57 16.55 0.87
N ILE A 252 8.37 17.54 -0.02
CA ILE A 252 7.10 17.75 -0.69
C ILE A 252 7.15 16.97 -1.98
N MET A 253 6.24 16.01 -2.13
CA MET A 253 6.17 15.08 -3.27
C MET A 253 5.07 15.49 -4.23
N PHE A 254 5.35 15.42 -5.52
CA PHE A 254 4.34 15.49 -6.57
C PHE A 254 4.32 14.15 -7.29
N ASN A 255 3.14 13.69 -7.69
CA ASN A 255 3.01 12.44 -8.42
C ASN A 255 2.11 12.67 -9.63
N ILE A 256 2.56 12.21 -10.80
CA ILE A 256 1.80 12.23 -12.05
C ILE A 256 1.76 10.80 -12.56
N GLY A 257 0.56 10.26 -12.69
CA GLY A 257 0.33 8.90 -13.16
C GLY A 257 -0.30 8.88 -14.55
N LEU A 258 0.36 8.18 -15.47
CA LEU A 258 -0.13 7.93 -16.81
C LEU A 258 -0.16 6.42 -17.08
N ASP A 259 -1.15 5.96 -17.82
CA ASP A 259 -1.17 4.58 -18.30
C ASP A 259 -1.53 4.48 -19.79
N ARG A 260 -1.16 3.34 -20.36
CA ARG A 260 -1.48 2.96 -21.73
C ARG A 260 -1.46 1.43 -21.82
N ASP A 261 -2.58 0.81 -22.12
CA ASP A 261 -2.69 -0.65 -22.20
C ASP A 261 -2.09 -1.33 -20.96
N ASN A 262 -1.05 -2.13 -21.13
CA ASN A 262 -0.33 -2.81 -20.07
C ASN A 262 0.85 -2.02 -19.49
N TRP A 263 0.95 -0.73 -19.78
CA TRP A 263 2.00 0.16 -19.30
C TRP A 263 1.47 1.17 -18.29
N ALA A 264 2.23 1.41 -17.23
CA ALA A 264 2.01 2.50 -16.30
C ALA A 264 3.30 3.30 -16.13
N LEU A 265 3.20 4.62 -16.16
CA LEU A 265 4.29 5.54 -15.89
C LEU A 265 3.95 6.43 -14.70
N MET A 266 4.78 6.38 -13.67
CA MET A 266 4.73 7.28 -12.53
C MET A 266 5.91 8.24 -12.58
N LEU A 267 5.63 9.54 -12.56
CA LEU A 267 6.62 10.59 -12.43
C LEU A 267 6.47 11.22 -11.05
N ARG A 268 7.53 11.21 -10.25
CA ARG A 268 7.51 11.71 -8.87
C ARG A 268 8.63 12.72 -8.63
N PRO A 269 8.50 13.97 -9.06
CA PRO A 269 9.40 15.02 -8.64
C PRO A 269 9.14 15.41 -7.18
N TRP A 270 10.18 15.86 -6.48
CA TRP A 270 10.08 16.33 -5.10
C TRP A 270 10.96 17.55 -4.82
N ILE A 271 10.58 18.24 -3.77
CA ILE A 271 11.34 19.34 -3.18
C ILE A 271 11.71 18.90 -1.77
N ARG A 272 13.01 18.93 -1.46
CA ARG A 272 13.48 18.70 -0.09
C ARG A 272 13.09 19.90 0.78
N VAL A 273 12.54 19.61 1.96
CA VAL A 273 12.35 20.58 3.02
C VAL A 273 13.63 20.61 3.87
N SER A 274 14.18 21.76 4.10
CA SER A 274 15.44 21.90 4.85
C SER A 274 15.23 21.64 6.34
N ASP A 275 16.14 20.89 6.92
CA ASP A 275 16.19 20.62 8.37
C ASP A 275 17.05 21.68 9.13
N GLY A 276 17.52 22.74 8.44
CA GLY A 276 18.27 23.84 9.03
C GLY A 276 19.69 23.43 9.45
N SER A 277 20.08 23.78 10.69
CA SER A 277 21.39 23.44 11.25
C SER A 277 21.53 22.00 11.69
N ASP A 278 20.42 21.30 11.86
CA ASP A 278 20.37 19.94 12.41
C ASP A 278 20.30 18.87 11.30
N ASP A 279 20.81 19.21 10.10
CA ASP A 279 20.80 18.32 8.94
C ASP A 279 21.88 17.22 9.06
N ASP A 280 21.46 15.98 9.26
CA ASP A 280 22.34 14.80 9.34
C ASP A 280 23.04 14.48 8.01
N ASN A 281 22.44 14.91 6.90
CA ASN A 281 22.87 14.52 5.56
C ASN A 281 22.73 15.66 4.53
N PRO A 282 23.47 16.78 4.72
CA PRO A 282 23.44 17.91 3.80
C PRO A 282 23.72 17.47 2.35
N GLY A 283 22.93 17.97 1.41
CA GLY A 283 23.10 17.68 -0.01
C GLY A 283 22.66 16.26 -0.44
N MET A 284 21.88 15.54 0.35
CA MET A 284 21.35 14.21 -0.01
C MET A 284 20.65 14.21 -1.35
N GLU A 285 19.92 15.27 -1.70
CA GLU A 285 19.24 15.44 -3.00
C GLU A 285 20.19 15.53 -4.21
N ASP A 286 21.46 15.82 -3.98
CA ASP A 286 22.46 15.81 -5.06
C ASP A 286 22.97 14.39 -5.39
N TYR A 287 22.60 13.39 -4.59
CA TYR A 287 22.89 11.97 -4.79
C TYR A 287 21.63 11.17 -5.11
N ILE A 288 20.63 11.20 -4.22
CA ILE A 288 19.39 10.46 -4.42
C ILE A 288 18.58 11.06 -5.58
N GLY A 289 18.66 12.40 -5.76
CA GLY A 289 17.97 13.06 -6.85
C GLY A 289 16.85 14.00 -6.40
N ARG A 290 16.18 14.59 -7.39
CA ARG A 290 15.05 15.52 -7.23
C ARG A 290 13.74 14.97 -7.80
N GLY A 291 13.73 13.72 -8.15
CA GLY A 291 12.58 13.02 -8.67
C GLY A 291 12.96 11.66 -9.21
N ASP A 292 11.98 10.80 -9.34
CA ASP A 292 12.08 9.54 -10.06
C ASP A 292 10.99 9.40 -11.12
N ALA A 293 11.28 8.57 -12.12
CA ALA A 293 10.34 8.08 -13.11
C ALA A 293 10.33 6.55 -13.04
N THR A 294 9.18 5.96 -12.84
CA THR A 294 9.01 4.50 -12.82
C THR A 294 8.09 4.07 -13.92
N LEU A 295 8.60 3.29 -14.86
CA LEU A 295 7.86 2.67 -15.95
C LEU A 295 7.61 1.20 -15.62
N THR A 296 6.36 0.79 -15.57
CA THR A 296 5.93 -0.60 -15.32
C THR A 296 5.26 -1.17 -16.55
N TYR A 297 5.57 -2.42 -16.90
CA TYR A 297 4.98 -3.17 -18.00
C TYR A 297 4.51 -4.54 -17.54
N LEU A 298 3.25 -4.86 -17.83
CA LEU A 298 2.67 -6.16 -17.54
C LEU A 298 2.57 -7.01 -18.82
N ARG A 299 3.04 -8.25 -18.77
CA ARG A 299 2.90 -9.23 -19.85
C ARG A 299 2.45 -10.57 -19.30
N GLY A 300 1.17 -10.85 -19.43
CA GLY A 300 0.56 -11.98 -18.75
C GLY A 300 0.81 -11.86 -17.24
N ARG A 301 1.42 -12.87 -16.64
CA ARG A 301 1.77 -12.88 -15.21
C ARG A 301 3.15 -12.30 -14.89
N ASN A 302 3.89 -11.82 -15.89
CA ASN A 302 5.17 -11.15 -15.67
C ASN A 302 4.96 -9.65 -15.48
N GLU A 303 5.75 -9.08 -14.59
CA GLU A 303 5.81 -7.65 -14.30
C GLU A 303 7.24 -7.18 -14.47
N PHE A 304 7.45 -6.16 -15.28
CA PHE A 304 8.74 -5.52 -15.47
C PHE A 304 8.63 -4.07 -15.01
N SER A 305 9.57 -3.60 -14.22
CA SER A 305 9.61 -2.22 -13.77
C SER A 305 11.01 -1.64 -13.95
N LEU A 306 11.08 -0.43 -14.46
CA LEU A 306 12.30 0.34 -14.57
C LEU A 306 12.11 1.69 -13.87
N MET A 307 12.86 1.89 -12.78
CA MET A 307 12.94 3.18 -12.09
C MET A 307 14.24 3.89 -12.47
N ALA A 308 14.13 5.16 -12.80
CA ALA A 308 15.25 6.06 -13.00
C ALA A 308 15.08 7.29 -12.12
N ARG A 309 16.15 7.71 -11.44
CA ARG A 309 16.19 8.96 -10.70
C ARG A 309 17.49 9.70 -10.93
N HIS A 310 17.46 11.03 -10.82
CA HIS A 310 18.60 11.87 -11.13
C HIS A 310 18.63 13.16 -10.30
N SER A 311 19.84 13.66 -10.04
CA SER A 311 20.07 14.91 -9.31
C SER A 311 19.62 16.16 -10.07
N LEU A 312 19.39 16.05 -11.40
CA LEU A 312 19.15 17.18 -12.32
C LEU A 312 20.25 18.23 -12.30
N ARG A 313 21.48 17.80 -11.97
CA ARG A 313 22.70 18.62 -12.02
C ARG A 313 23.60 18.12 -13.16
N GLY A 314 24.47 18.99 -13.64
CA GLY A 314 25.47 18.68 -14.65
C GLY A 314 26.87 18.44 -14.10
N GLY A 315 27.79 17.95 -14.95
CA GLY A 315 29.18 17.71 -14.59
C GLY A 315 29.33 16.65 -13.51
N ASP A 316 30.27 16.85 -12.57
CA ASP A 316 30.57 15.91 -11.48
C ASP A 316 29.41 15.70 -10.47
N ARG A 317 28.39 16.57 -10.54
CA ARG A 317 27.16 16.46 -9.76
C ARG A 317 26.04 15.72 -10.50
N SER A 318 26.28 15.22 -11.70
CA SER A 318 25.37 14.36 -12.45
C SER A 318 25.33 12.97 -11.80
N ARG A 319 24.43 12.76 -10.87
CA ARG A 319 24.30 11.55 -10.05
C ARG A 319 22.86 11.05 -10.07
N GLY A 320 22.69 9.79 -9.77
CA GLY A 320 21.36 9.17 -9.73
C GLY A 320 21.46 7.67 -9.62
N ALA A 321 20.37 6.99 -9.95
CA ALA A 321 20.28 5.54 -9.92
C ALA A 321 19.30 5.01 -10.98
N LEU A 322 19.53 3.78 -11.38
CA LEU A 322 18.62 2.95 -12.16
C LEU A 322 18.29 1.70 -11.36
N GLN A 323 17.03 1.29 -11.34
CA GLN A 323 16.61 0.02 -10.77
C GLN A 323 15.71 -0.69 -11.77
N PHE A 324 16.02 -1.95 -12.04
CA PHE A 324 15.20 -2.86 -12.80
C PHE A 324 14.66 -3.94 -11.88
N ASP A 325 13.36 -4.20 -11.99
CA ASP A 325 12.69 -5.29 -11.29
C ASP A 325 11.95 -6.18 -12.28
N TRP A 326 12.03 -7.47 -12.07
CA TRP A 326 11.27 -8.48 -12.78
C TRP A 326 10.53 -9.38 -11.80
N GLY A 327 9.21 -9.27 -11.80
CA GLY A 327 8.30 -10.17 -11.11
C GLY A 327 7.84 -11.28 -12.07
N PHE A 328 8.12 -12.54 -11.74
CA PHE A 328 7.78 -13.69 -12.58
C PHE A 328 6.93 -14.70 -11.81
N PRO A 329 6.02 -15.44 -12.48
CA PRO A 329 5.18 -16.43 -11.83
C PRO A 329 6.03 -17.59 -11.30
N ILE A 330 5.79 -18.00 -10.05
CA ILE A 330 6.39 -19.20 -9.45
C ILE A 330 5.44 -20.38 -9.64
N HIS A 331 4.16 -20.16 -9.35
CA HIS A 331 3.12 -21.17 -9.46
C HIS A 331 1.76 -20.51 -9.77
N GLU A 332 0.91 -21.19 -10.53
CA GLU A 332 -0.36 -20.61 -11.00
C GLU A 332 -1.35 -20.28 -9.87
N SER A 333 -1.38 -21.09 -8.83
CA SER A 333 -2.31 -20.92 -7.69
C SER A 333 -1.82 -20.00 -6.58
N LEU A 334 -0.57 -19.50 -6.65
CA LEU A 334 -0.01 -18.65 -5.60
C LEU A 334 -0.14 -17.17 -5.97
N PRO A 335 -0.61 -16.32 -5.05
CA PRO A 335 -0.62 -14.86 -5.21
C PRO A 335 0.77 -14.25 -5.01
N MET A 336 1.83 -15.05 -5.16
CA MET A 336 3.23 -14.67 -4.99
C MET A 336 3.97 -14.82 -6.31
N ARG A 337 4.98 -13.98 -6.50
CA ARG A 337 5.89 -13.99 -7.65
C ARG A 337 7.32 -14.17 -7.18
N GLY A 338 8.14 -14.81 -8.01
CA GLY A 338 9.58 -14.65 -7.90
C GLY A 338 9.94 -13.22 -8.26
N ARG A 339 10.98 -12.66 -7.64
CA ARG A 339 11.44 -11.31 -7.90
C ARG A 339 12.95 -11.29 -8.10
N LEU A 340 13.37 -10.70 -9.21
CA LEU A 340 14.74 -10.28 -9.47
C LEU A 340 14.79 -8.76 -9.43
N GLN A 341 15.74 -8.20 -8.69
CA GLN A 341 16.01 -6.77 -8.64
C GLN A 341 17.47 -6.51 -8.98
N VAL A 342 17.71 -5.54 -9.85
CA VAL A 342 19.05 -5.01 -10.13
C VAL A 342 19.00 -3.51 -9.93
N PHE A 343 19.85 -3.01 -9.03
CA PHE A 343 20.00 -1.58 -8.77
C PHE A 343 21.44 -1.16 -9.07
N HIS A 344 21.62 0.00 -9.70
CA HIS A 344 22.92 0.61 -9.90
C HIS A 344 22.84 2.12 -9.70
N GLY A 345 23.71 2.65 -8.87
CA GLY A 345 23.80 4.07 -8.60
C GLY A 345 23.95 4.41 -7.14
N TYR A 346 23.49 5.59 -6.77
CA TYR A 346 23.56 6.14 -5.41
C TYR A 346 22.28 5.90 -4.64
N GLY A 347 22.39 5.71 -3.31
CA GLY A 347 21.26 5.74 -2.41
C GLY A 347 20.32 4.54 -2.54
N GLU A 348 20.86 3.32 -2.54
CA GLU A 348 20.08 2.10 -2.41
C GLU A 348 19.33 2.06 -1.07
N SER A 349 19.94 2.65 -0.03
CA SER A 349 19.35 2.91 1.28
C SER A 349 19.71 4.32 1.74
N LEU A 350 19.15 4.78 2.87
CA LEU A 350 19.46 6.10 3.39
C LEU A 350 20.90 6.23 3.85
N ILE A 351 21.44 5.22 4.54
CA ILE A 351 22.83 5.24 4.98
C ILE A 351 23.80 5.25 3.80
N ASP A 352 23.36 4.72 2.64
CA ASP A 352 24.13 4.64 1.40
C ASP A 352 23.82 5.81 0.44
N TYR A 353 23.21 6.91 0.92
CA TYR A 353 22.73 7.97 0.04
C TYR A 353 23.80 8.52 -0.91
N ASN A 354 25.04 8.61 -0.45
CA ASN A 354 26.22 9.11 -1.17
C ASN A 354 27.16 7.98 -1.65
N HIS A 355 26.79 6.72 -1.45
CA HIS A 355 27.56 5.55 -1.90
C HIS A 355 27.01 5.01 -3.21
N LYS A 356 27.92 4.72 -4.17
CA LYS A 356 27.56 4.19 -5.49
C LYS A 356 27.97 2.73 -5.60
N ALA A 357 26.99 1.86 -5.77
CA ALA A 357 27.25 0.44 -5.97
C ALA A 357 26.22 -0.20 -6.92
N THR A 358 26.49 -1.46 -7.28
CA THR A 358 25.52 -2.34 -7.95
C THR A 358 25.00 -3.35 -6.94
N TYR A 359 23.68 -3.49 -6.88
CA TYR A 359 23.02 -4.47 -6.02
C TYR A 359 22.21 -5.42 -6.88
N VAL A 360 22.23 -6.71 -6.52
CA VAL A 360 21.42 -7.74 -7.18
C VAL A 360 20.66 -8.52 -6.12
N GLY A 361 19.34 -8.54 -6.24
CA GLY A 361 18.45 -9.21 -5.31
C GLY A 361 17.62 -10.30 -5.97
N LEU A 362 17.48 -11.44 -5.30
CA LEU A 362 16.61 -12.54 -5.71
C LEU A 362 15.74 -12.99 -4.53
N GLY A 363 14.45 -13.14 -4.79
CA GLY A 363 13.52 -13.54 -3.74
C GLY A 363 12.08 -13.67 -4.25
N VAL A 364 11.15 -13.32 -3.37
CA VAL A 364 9.72 -13.40 -3.64
C VAL A 364 9.03 -12.07 -3.34
N SER A 365 7.94 -11.78 -4.03
CA SER A 365 7.10 -10.61 -3.78
C SER A 365 5.61 -10.97 -3.84
N LEU A 366 4.78 -10.14 -3.21
CA LEU A 366 3.35 -10.18 -3.45
C LEU A 366 3.03 -9.64 -4.85
N GLN A 367 1.91 -10.07 -5.40
CA GLN A 367 1.39 -9.49 -6.63
C GLN A 367 0.81 -8.10 -6.34
N GLU A 368 1.30 -7.08 -7.05
CA GLU A 368 0.91 -5.68 -6.83
C GLU A 368 0.02 -5.12 -7.93
N TRP A 369 0.26 -5.54 -9.15
CA TRP A 369 -0.47 -5.11 -10.33
C TRP A 369 -1.35 -6.24 -10.83
N PHE A 370 -2.58 -5.92 -11.11
CA PHE A 370 -3.53 -6.81 -11.75
C PHE A 370 -3.75 -6.30 -13.17
N ALA A 371 -3.42 -7.12 -14.17
CA ALA A 371 -3.72 -6.77 -15.55
C ALA A 371 -5.24 -6.65 -15.70
N PRO A 372 -5.75 -5.63 -16.41
CA PRO A 372 -7.14 -5.61 -16.80
C PRO A 372 -7.36 -6.76 -17.78
N ASN A 373 -8.06 -7.78 -17.35
CA ASN A 373 -8.39 -9.04 -18.02
C ASN A 373 -7.24 -9.72 -18.80
N PRO A 374 -6.94 -10.98 -18.55
CA PRO A 374 -6.24 -11.78 -19.56
C PRO A 374 -7.23 -12.02 -20.71
N ASP A 375 -6.88 -11.60 -21.91
CA ASP A 375 -7.46 -12.11 -23.16
C ASP A 375 -7.18 -13.61 -23.29
#